data_650176b32bd046f81cce45e5d05c195b
#
_entry.id   650176b32bd046f81cce45e5d05c195b
#
_cell.length_a   1.000
_cell.length_b   1.000
_cell.length_c   1.000
_cell.angle_alpha   90.00
_cell.angle_beta   90.00
_cell.angle_gamma   90.00
#
_symmetry.space_group_name_H-M   'P 1'
#
loop_
_entity.id
_entity.type
_entity.pdbx_description
1 polymer ?
#
loop_
_entity_poly.entity_id
_entity_poly.type
_entity_poly.pdbx_seq_one_letter_code
_entity_poly.pdbx_strand_id
1 'polypeptide(L)'
;MRILVDSNRYQDFCEGEPQAVHVIRRAAEIMIPFIVLGELRAGFACGRRSYKNEQTLTRFLNSPRVKQLFADEDTTHQYARLFRQLRKQGTPIPTNDLWIAALALQHDLLLFTRDNHFDHLPQLPVI
;
A
#
# COMPACT_ATOMS: atom_id res chain seq x y z
N MET A 1 -14.56 -4.08 -5.75
CA MET A 1 -13.27 -3.47 -6.11
C MET A 1 -12.11 -4.23 -5.49
N ARG A 2 -10.99 -4.20 -6.14
CA ARG A 2 -9.74 -4.80 -5.66
C ARG A 2 -8.77 -3.67 -5.33
N ILE A 3 -8.33 -3.61 -4.09
CA ILE A 3 -7.49 -2.49 -3.61
C ILE A 3 -6.13 -2.96 -3.11
N LEU A 4 -5.15 -2.07 -3.22
CA LEU A 4 -3.87 -2.17 -2.54
C LEU A 4 -3.86 -1.10 -1.45
N VAL A 5 -3.64 -1.51 -0.20
CA VAL A 5 -3.72 -0.60 0.95
C VAL A 5 -2.35 -0.08 1.32
N ASP A 6 -2.21 1.25 1.35
CA ASP A 6 -1.02 1.91 1.87
C ASP A 6 -1.06 1.97 3.40
N SER A 7 0.12 2.12 4.03
CA SER A 7 0.25 2.12 5.49
C SER A 7 -0.60 3.18 6.17
N ASN A 8 -0.71 4.38 5.61
CA ASN A 8 -1.52 5.45 6.19
C ASN A 8 -3.01 5.08 6.26
N ARG A 9 -3.54 4.41 5.24
CA ARG A 9 -4.95 4.00 5.21
C ARG A 9 -5.22 2.77 6.08
N TYR A 10 -4.25 1.86 6.22
CA TYR A 10 -4.35 0.79 7.20
C TYR A 10 -4.46 1.36 8.62
N GLN A 11 -3.60 2.33 8.96
CA GLN A 11 -3.65 3.01 10.25
C GLN A 11 -4.99 3.71 10.47
N ASP A 12 -5.48 4.44 9.47
CA ASP A 12 -6.80 5.08 9.52
C ASP A 12 -7.89 4.06 9.82
N PHE A 13 -7.84 2.90 9.17
CA PHE A 13 -8.78 1.82 9.40
C PHE A 13 -8.74 1.33 10.85
N CYS A 14 -7.55 1.12 11.40
CA CYS A 14 -7.38 0.70 12.79
C CYS A 14 -7.90 1.74 13.78
N GLU A 15 -7.82 3.02 13.44
CA GLU A 15 -8.31 4.12 14.24
C GLU A 15 -9.82 4.37 14.08
N GLY A 16 -10.47 3.63 13.18
CA GLY A 16 -11.90 3.78 12.93
C GLY A 16 -12.28 4.97 12.06
N GLU A 17 -11.34 5.50 11.26
CA GLU A 17 -11.65 6.61 10.36
C GLU A 17 -12.74 6.17 9.37
N PRO A 18 -13.86 6.93 9.25
CA PRO A 18 -15.05 6.45 8.53
C PRO A 18 -14.84 6.07 7.08
N GLN A 19 -14.08 6.85 6.33
CA GLN A 19 -13.80 6.56 4.92
C GLN A 19 -12.98 5.29 4.77
N ALA A 20 -11.94 5.13 5.60
CA ALA A 20 -11.09 3.94 5.55
C ALA A 20 -11.89 2.69 5.90
N VAL A 21 -12.70 2.75 6.94
CA VAL A 21 -13.58 1.64 7.33
C VAL A 21 -14.54 1.29 6.18
N HIS A 22 -15.13 2.30 5.57
CA HIS A 22 -16.08 2.11 4.47
C HIS A 22 -15.41 1.41 3.27
N VAL A 23 -14.27 1.90 2.82
CA VAL A 23 -13.55 1.34 1.66
C VAL A 23 -13.11 -0.10 1.94
N ILE A 24 -12.50 -0.34 3.09
CA ILE A 24 -11.99 -1.68 3.44
C ILE A 24 -13.12 -2.69 3.58
N ARG A 25 -14.25 -2.29 4.15
CA ARG A 25 -15.40 -3.19 4.26
C ARG A 25 -16.02 -3.55 2.90
N ARG A 26 -15.97 -2.65 1.94
CA ARG A 26 -16.59 -2.85 0.62
C ARG A 26 -15.68 -3.55 -0.38
N ALA A 27 -14.38 -3.56 -0.16
CA ALA A 27 -13.44 -4.17 -1.09
C ALA A 27 -13.63 -5.69 -1.18
N ALA A 28 -13.70 -6.21 -2.40
CA ALA A 28 -13.78 -7.66 -2.63
C ALA A 28 -12.46 -8.34 -2.31
N GLU A 29 -11.35 -7.71 -2.67
CA GLU A 29 -9.99 -8.17 -2.35
C GLU A 29 -9.17 -6.99 -1.84
N ILE A 30 -8.38 -7.27 -0.82
CA ILE A 30 -7.49 -6.30 -0.17
C ILE A 30 -6.08 -6.86 -0.24
N MET A 31 -5.21 -6.20 -1.01
CA MET A 31 -3.80 -6.56 -1.08
C MET A 31 -3.01 -5.65 -0.17
N ILE A 32 -2.10 -6.24 0.61
CA ILE A 32 -1.18 -5.48 1.45
C ILE A 32 0.25 -5.85 1.02
N PRO A 33 0.99 -4.89 0.44
CA PRO A 33 2.32 -5.19 -0.08
C PRO A 33 3.34 -5.36 1.03
N PHE A 34 4.36 -6.18 0.78
CA PHE A 34 5.43 -6.44 1.76
C PHE A 34 6.10 -5.16 2.23
N ILE A 35 6.20 -4.13 1.39
CA ILE A 35 6.77 -2.84 1.75
C ILE A 35 5.94 -2.15 2.83
N VAL A 36 4.61 -2.20 2.69
CA VAL A 36 3.69 -1.65 3.69
C VAL A 36 3.80 -2.44 5.00
N LEU A 37 3.91 -3.77 4.93
CA LEU A 37 4.15 -4.59 6.12
C LEU A 37 5.44 -4.19 6.81
N GLY A 38 6.50 -3.95 6.04
CA GLY A 38 7.78 -3.47 6.59
C GLY A 38 7.65 -2.12 7.27
N GLU A 39 6.96 -1.17 6.65
CA GLU A 39 6.72 0.15 7.24
C GLU A 39 5.93 0.06 8.54
N LEU A 40 4.85 -0.73 8.54
CA LEU A 40 4.02 -0.92 9.73
C LEU A 40 4.81 -1.56 10.87
N ARG A 41 5.55 -2.64 10.58
CA ARG A 41 6.34 -3.34 11.60
C ARG A 41 7.51 -2.52 12.12
N ALA A 42 8.12 -1.70 11.27
CA ALA A 42 9.13 -0.74 11.71
C ALA A 42 8.52 0.26 12.70
N GLY A 43 7.33 0.77 12.41
CA GLY A 43 6.60 1.63 13.34
C GLY A 43 6.27 0.92 14.66
N PHE A 44 5.82 -0.32 14.61
CA PHE A 44 5.52 -1.11 15.80
C PHE A 44 6.78 -1.32 16.66
N ALA A 45 7.90 -1.65 16.03
CA ALA A 45 9.17 -1.89 16.72
C ALA A 45 9.67 -0.66 17.47
N CYS A 46 9.38 0.54 16.95
CA CYS A 46 9.78 1.81 17.56
C CYS A 46 8.74 2.34 18.56
N GLY A 47 7.57 1.73 18.63
CA GLY A 47 6.46 2.17 19.47
C GLY A 47 6.36 1.38 20.79
N ARG A 48 5.33 1.74 21.58
CA ARG A 48 5.09 1.14 22.90
C ARG A 48 4.11 -0.03 22.88
N ARG A 49 3.38 -0.23 21.78
CA ARG A 49 2.31 -1.24 21.68
C ARG A 49 2.64 -2.29 20.62
N SER A 50 3.91 -2.63 20.49
CA SER A 50 4.41 -3.53 19.45
C SER A 50 3.62 -4.85 19.41
N TYR A 51 3.45 -5.50 20.57
CA TYR A 51 2.74 -6.78 20.67
C TYR A 51 1.28 -6.66 20.24
N LYS A 52 0.57 -5.66 20.78
CA LYS A 52 -0.85 -5.44 20.46
C LYS A 52 -1.04 -5.10 18.99
N ASN A 53 -0.19 -4.25 18.44
CA ASN A 53 -0.26 -3.84 17.04
C ASN A 53 0.03 -5.01 16.12
N GLU A 54 0.98 -5.89 16.47
CA GLU A 54 1.26 -7.09 15.68
C GLU A 54 0.11 -8.08 15.72
N GLN A 55 -0.54 -8.25 16.87
CA GLN A 55 -1.74 -9.09 16.97
C GLN A 55 -2.87 -8.56 16.07
N THR A 56 -3.09 -7.26 16.07
CA THR A 56 -4.12 -6.62 15.24
C THR A 56 -3.81 -6.84 13.75
N LEU A 57 -2.55 -6.66 13.35
CA LEU A 57 -2.12 -6.86 11.97
C LEU A 57 -2.28 -8.34 11.57
N THR A 58 -1.86 -9.28 12.41
CA THR A 58 -2.00 -10.71 12.16
C THR A 58 -3.47 -11.08 11.93
N ARG A 59 -4.36 -10.53 12.74
CA ARG A 59 -5.80 -10.77 12.61
C ARG A 59 -6.32 -10.23 11.27
N PHE A 60 -5.87 -9.05 10.88
CA PHE A 60 -6.21 -8.45 9.57
C PHE A 60 -5.73 -9.34 8.42
N LEU A 61 -4.47 -9.80 8.49
CA LEU A 61 -3.88 -10.65 7.45
C LEU A 61 -4.56 -12.02 7.34
N ASN A 62 -5.21 -12.49 8.40
CA ASN A 62 -5.93 -13.76 8.39
C ASN A 62 -7.34 -13.68 7.82
N SER A 63 -7.82 -12.49 7.50
CA SER A 63 -9.11 -12.32 6.83
C SER A 63 -9.07 -12.96 5.44
N PRO A 64 -10.12 -13.71 5.01
CA PRO A 64 -10.13 -14.36 3.70
C PRO A 64 -9.99 -13.41 2.52
N ARG A 65 -10.38 -12.13 2.69
CA ARG A 65 -10.29 -11.12 1.63
C ARG A 65 -8.93 -10.45 1.55
N VAL A 66 -8.06 -10.66 2.53
CA VAL A 66 -6.77 -9.99 2.63
C VAL A 66 -5.67 -10.93 2.16
N LYS A 67 -4.82 -10.45 1.27
CA LYS A 67 -3.66 -11.19 0.77
C LYS A 67 -2.41 -10.33 0.85
N GLN A 68 -1.30 -10.94 1.23
CA GLN A 68 0.00 -10.31 1.18
C GLN A 68 0.49 -10.30 -0.27
N LEU A 69 1.12 -9.22 -0.68
CA LEU A 69 1.62 -9.05 -2.05
C LEU A 69 3.13 -8.85 -2.02
N PHE A 70 3.83 -9.72 -2.73
CA PHE A 70 5.29 -9.69 -2.82
C PHE A 70 5.74 -9.28 -4.22
N ALA A 71 6.91 -8.66 -4.31
CA ALA A 71 7.52 -8.31 -5.58
C ALA A 71 8.12 -9.54 -6.25
N ASP A 72 8.08 -9.54 -7.59
CA ASP A 72 8.76 -10.53 -8.43
C ASP A 72 9.57 -9.82 -9.51
N GLU A 73 10.07 -10.58 -10.49
CA GLU A 73 10.88 -9.98 -11.57
C GLU A 73 10.08 -8.96 -12.37
N ASP A 74 8.80 -9.23 -12.66
CA ASP A 74 7.95 -8.29 -13.41
C ASP A 74 7.78 -6.97 -12.66
N THR A 75 7.77 -7.01 -11.34
CA THR A 75 7.71 -5.79 -10.54
C THR A 75 8.90 -4.88 -10.81
N THR A 76 10.10 -5.46 -11.02
CA THR A 76 11.30 -4.67 -11.30
C THR A 76 11.20 -3.93 -12.62
N HIS A 77 10.54 -4.51 -13.63
CA HIS A 77 10.29 -3.83 -14.90
C HIS A 77 9.32 -2.68 -14.76
N GLN A 78 8.25 -2.85 -13.99
CA GLN A 78 7.33 -1.77 -13.68
C GLN A 78 8.04 -0.64 -12.92
N TYR A 79 8.84 -1.00 -11.92
CA TYR A 79 9.65 -0.04 -11.17
C TYR A 79 10.54 0.80 -12.10
N ALA A 80 11.26 0.15 -12.99
CA ALA A 80 12.18 0.83 -13.90
C ALA A 80 11.45 1.82 -14.82
N ARG A 81 10.29 1.45 -15.35
CA ARG A 81 9.47 2.34 -16.19
C ARG A 81 9.00 3.57 -15.42
N LEU A 82 8.51 3.38 -14.20
CA LEU A 82 8.02 4.48 -13.36
C LEU A 82 9.16 5.38 -12.93
N PHE A 83 10.30 4.81 -12.58
CA PHE A 83 11.50 5.57 -12.22
C PHE A 83 11.91 6.51 -13.38
N ARG A 84 11.96 5.97 -14.59
CA ARG A 84 12.30 6.75 -15.79
C ARG A 84 11.29 7.87 -16.04
N GLN A 85 10.00 7.57 -15.94
CA GLN A 85 8.93 8.54 -16.12
C GLN A 85 9.06 9.70 -15.14
N LEU A 86 9.18 9.39 -13.86
CA LEU A 86 9.28 10.40 -12.80
C LEU A 86 10.53 11.26 -12.94
N ARG A 87 11.64 10.63 -13.34
CA ARG A 87 12.89 11.36 -13.61
C ARG A 87 12.72 12.35 -14.77
N LYS A 88 12.09 11.93 -15.85
CA LYS A 88 11.81 12.81 -17.01
C LYS A 88 10.87 13.94 -16.64
N GLN A 89 9.88 13.68 -15.79
CA GLN A 89 8.95 14.69 -15.32
C GLN A 89 9.59 15.67 -14.32
N GLY A 90 10.72 15.32 -13.73
CA GLY A 90 11.33 16.10 -12.66
C GLY A 90 10.58 16.01 -11.33
N THR A 91 9.83 14.93 -11.14
CA THR A 91 8.98 14.72 -9.94
C THR A 91 9.30 13.38 -9.29
N PRO A 92 10.51 13.19 -8.71
CA PRO A 92 10.83 11.94 -8.04
C PRO A 92 9.97 11.74 -6.81
N ILE A 93 9.70 10.46 -6.50
CA ILE A 93 8.96 10.07 -5.29
C ILE A 93 9.83 9.14 -4.44
N PRO A 94 9.51 8.98 -3.15
CA PRO A 94 10.26 8.06 -2.29
C PRO A 94 10.27 6.63 -2.85
N THR A 95 11.37 5.92 -2.59
CA THR A 95 11.59 4.56 -3.12
C THR A 95 10.47 3.59 -2.72
N ASN A 96 10.02 3.63 -1.46
CA ASN A 96 8.93 2.76 -1.03
C ASN A 96 7.64 3.02 -1.82
N ASP A 97 7.31 4.28 -2.05
CA ASP A 97 6.13 4.65 -2.84
C ASP A 97 6.25 4.17 -4.28
N LEU A 98 7.46 4.19 -4.82
CA LEU A 98 7.71 3.70 -6.18
C LEU A 98 7.46 2.19 -6.29
N TRP A 99 7.90 1.39 -5.29
CA TRP A 99 7.59 -0.04 -5.23
C TRP A 99 6.09 -0.29 -5.09
N ILE A 100 5.41 0.50 -4.27
CA ILE A 100 3.96 0.38 -4.07
C ILE A 100 3.23 0.66 -5.39
N ALA A 101 3.60 1.73 -6.10
CA ALA A 101 3.02 2.07 -7.39
C ALA A 101 3.27 0.97 -8.43
N ALA A 102 4.49 0.41 -8.45
CA ALA A 102 4.85 -0.68 -9.36
C ALA A 102 3.98 -1.91 -9.13
N LEU A 103 3.75 -2.29 -7.89
CA LEU A 103 2.89 -3.42 -7.54
C LEU A 103 1.43 -3.16 -7.91
N ALA A 104 0.93 -1.95 -7.65
CA ALA A 104 -0.45 -1.60 -7.99
C ALA A 104 -0.70 -1.69 -9.49
N LEU A 105 0.21 -1.18 -10.31
CA LEU A 105 0.09 -1.24 -11.77
C LEU A 105 0.27 -2.66 -12.30
N GLN A 106 1.22 -3.41 -11.76
CA GLN A 106 1.48 -4.79 -12.17
C GLN A 106 0.24 -5.67 -11.99
N HIS A 107 -0.48 -5.50 -10.89
CA HIS A 107 -1.61 -6.34 -10.52
C HIS A 107 -2.97 -5.69 -10.79
N ASP A 108 -2.98 -4.55 -11.47
CA ASP A 108 -4.20 -3.82 -11.82
C ASP A 108 -5.09 -3.55 -10.60
N LEU A 109 -4.47 -2.96 -9.56
CA LEU A 109 -5.12 -2.66 -8.30
C LEU A 109 -5.37 -1.16 -8.15
N LEU A 110 -6.45 -0.84 -7.46
CA LEU A 110 -6.77 0.52 -7.05
C LEU A 110 -5.98 0.84 -5.78
N LEU A 111 -5.11 1.84 -5.82
CA LEU A 111 -4.29 2.20 -4.67
C LEU A 111 -5.10 3.03 -3.68
N PHE A 112 -5.24 2.52 -2.47
CA PHE A 112 -5.92 3.22 -1.38
C PHE A 112 -4.88 3.90 -0.49
N THR A 113 -4.73 5.22 -0.65
CA THR A 113 -3.71 6.03 0.01
C THR A 113 -4.19 7.47 0.23
N ARG A 114 -3.62 8.14 1.24
CA ARG A 114 -3.75 9.59 1.43
C ARG A 114 -2.54 10.37 0.90
N ASP A 115 -1.52 9.65 0.44
CA ASP A 115 -0.27 10.28 0.05
C ASP A 115 -0.38 10.88 -1.35
N ASN A 116 -0.09 12.17 -1.48
CA ASN A 116 -0.16 12.87 -2.74
C ASN A 116 1.06 12.67 -3.64
N HIS A 117 2.10 11.95 -3.19
CA HIS A 117 3.23 11.60 -4.06
C HIS A 117 2.76 10.86 -5.32
N PHE A 118 1.72 10.04 -5.19
CA PHE A 118 1.20 9.22 -6.29
C PHE A 118 0.47 10.03 -7.36
N ASP A 119 0.15 11.31 -7.09
CA ASP A 119 -0.47 12.20 -8.07
C ASP A 119 0.44 12.48 -9.27
N HIS A 120 1.75 12.25 -9.10
CA HIS A 120 2.71 12.40 -10.20
C HIS A 120 2.65 11.26 -11.22
N LEU A 121 1.83 10.25 -10.98
CA LEU A 121 1.64 9.09 -11.86
C LEU A 121 0.18 9.04 -12.33
N PRO A 122 -0.16 9.75 -13.43
CA PRO A 122 -1.55 9.87 -13.86
C PRO A 122 -2.18 8.53 -14.27
N GLN A 123 -1.38 7.54 -14.66
CA GLN A 123 -1.87 6.21 -15.03
C GLN A 123 -2.24 5.34 -13.83
N LEU A 124 -1.88 5.74 -12.61
CA LEU A 124 -2.14 4.97 -11.40
C LEU A 124 -3.52 5.34 -10.84
N PRO A 125 -4.47 4.37 -10.77
CA PRO A 125 -5.76 4.67 -10.15
C PRO A 125 -5.61 4.73 -8.63
N VAL A 126 -6.05 5.83 -8.06
CA VAL A 126 -5.96 6.12 -6.62
C VAL A 126 -7.35 6.47 -6.09
N ILE A 127 -7.61 6.01 -4.88
CA ILE A 127 -8.84 6.30 -4.15
C ILE A 127 -8.53 6.85 -2.75
#